data_adaf9dc84754e9fa6f102137e7961d5d
#
_entry.id   adaf9dc84754e9fa6f102137e7961d5d
#
_cell.length_a   1.000
_cell.length_b   1.000
_cell.length_c   1.000
_cell.angle_alpha   90.00
_cell.angle_beta   90.00
_cell.angle_gamma   90.00
#
_symmetry.space_group_name_H-M   'P 1'
#
loop_
_entity.id
_entity.type
_entity.pdbx_description
1 polymer ?
#
loop_
_entity_poly.entity_id
_entity_poly.type
_entity_poly.pdbx_seq_one_letter_code
_entity_poly.pdbx_strand_id
1 'polypeptide(L)'
;MLFRSREIARRWNTRFANGFSLPEPQALLSTAKRVLGLDGQAKMSKSLGNTIALFDSPETIWEKLKPAATDPARVTRKDPGNPDICNVFTIHQGFSPPDTLKLVAHNCRTAGWGCLDCKRVLADNMIAALTPIRERAQRLQAEPRKVTDLLRAGAAKARAIARRTMSQVRRRMGFLEGAEGGGA
;
A
#
# COMPACT_ATOMS: atom_id res chain seq x y z
N MET A 1 3.47 -3.88 12.88
CA MET A 1 3.02 -5.29 12.89
C MET A 1 4.17 -6.28 12.86
N LEU A 2 5.16 -6.16 11.98
CA LEU A 2 6.25 -7.14 11.81
C LEU A 2 7.01 -7.45 13.11
N PHE A 3 7.32 -6.44 13.92
CA PHE A 3 8.00 -6.64 15.20
C PHE A 3 7.19 -7.52 16.18
N ARG A 4 5.88 -7.31 16.27
CA ARG A 4 5.01 -8.11 17.15
C ARG A 4 4.92 -9.57 16.71
N SER A 5 4.73 -9.82 15.41
CA SER A 5 4.65 -11.19 14.89
C SER A 5 5.96 -11.94 15.05
N ARG A 6 7.09 -11.28 14.83
CA ARG A 6 8.43 -11.87 15.05
C ARG A 6 8.67 -12.18 16.52
N GLU A 7 8.33 -11.25 17.40
CA GLU A 7 8.48 -11.43 18.83
C GLU A 7 7.60 -12.57 19.37
N ILE A 8 6.36 -12.68 18.89
CA ILE A 8 5.46 -13.80 19.22
C ILE A 8 6.09 -15.13 18.80
N ALA A 9 6.58 -15.21 17.54
CA ALA A 9 7.21 -16.42 17.02
C ALA A 9 8.44 -16.81 17.89
N ARG A 10 9.32 -15.85 18.20
CA ARG A 10 10.51 -16.08 19.03
C ARG A 10 10.14 -16.58 20.41
N ARG A 11 9.27 -15.87 21.12
CA ARG A 11 8.86 -16.24 22.50
C ARG A 11 8.20 -17.61 22.54
N TRP A 12 7.36 -17.89 21.53
CA TRP A 12 6.73 -19.19 21.42
C TRP A 12 7.77 -20.29 21.16
N ASN A 13 8.66 -20.08 20.20
CA ASN A 13 9.72 -21.02 19.88
C ASN A 13 10.64 -21.32 21.07
N THR A 14 11.03 -20.30 21.82
CA THR A 14 11.87 -20.48 23.02
C THR A 14 11.22 -21.37 24.09
N ARG A 15 9.88 -21.33 24.21
CA ARG A 15 9.15 -22.04 25.27
C ARG A 15 8.60 -23.39 24.85
N PHE A 16 8.20 -23.54 23.58
CA PHE A 16 7.34 -24.62 23.13
C PHE A 16 7.82 -25.32 21.84
N ALA A 17 8.96 -24.99 21.29
CA ALA A 17 9.38 -25.44 19.93
C ALA A 17 9.77 -26.92 19.81
N ASN A 18 9.56 -27.75 20.76
CA ASN A 18 9.99 -29.16 20.78
C ASN A 18 9.66 -29.92 19.46
N GLY A 19 10.59 -29.87 18.50
CA GLY A 19 10.45 -30.49 17.17
C GLY A 19 9.53 -29.77 16.16
N PHE A 20 8.96 -28.61 16.51
CA PHE A 20 8.19 -27.74 15.62
C PHE A 20 8.48 -26.29 15.98
N SER A 21 8.71 -25.44 15.01
CA SER A 21 8.93 -24.02 15.23
C SER A 21 8.04 -23.18 14.33
N LEU A 22 7.62 -22.03 14.83
CA LEU A 22 6.98 -21.01 14.02
C LEU A 22 8.06 -20.25 13.23
N PRO A 23 7.91 -20.09 11.90
CA PRO A 23 8.87 -19.32 11.12
C PRO A 23 8.88 -17.86 11.57
N GLU A 24 10.08 -17.28 11.74
CA GLU A 24 10.21 -15.86 12.03
C GLU A 24 9.87 -15.03 10.77
N PRO A 25 8.88 -14.14 10.83
CA PRO A 25 8.53 -13.31 9.68
C PRO A 25 9.69 -12.40 9.27
N GLN A 26 9.97 -12.35 7.97
CA GLN A 26 10.91 -11.40 7.40
C GLN A 26 10.17 -10.20 6.77
N ALA A 27 10.84 -9.04 6.72
CA ALA A 27 10.27 -7.86 6.09
C ALA A 27 10.34 -7.98 4.57
N LEU A 28 9.19 -7.98 3.90
CA LEU A 28 9.10 -7.77 2.46
C LEU A 28 8.76 -6.27 2.25
N LEU A 29 9.76 -5.48 1.90
CA LEU A 29 9.61 -4.04 1.70
C LEU A 29 9.53 -3.72 0.22
N SER A 30 8.59 -2.84 -0.15
CA SER A 30 8.56 -2.23 -1.48
C SER A 30 9.65 -1.14 -1.59
N THR A 31 9.94 -0.72 -2.83
CA THR A 31 10.84 0.41 -3.11
C THR A 31 10.36 1.70 -2.45
N ALA A 32 9.05 1.94 -2.45
CA ALA A 32 8.41 3.05 -1.74
C ALA A 32 8.07 2.64 -0.29
N LYS A 33 9.02 2.81 0.62
CA LYS A 33 8.87 2.40 2.04
C LYS A 33 7.88 3.27 2.82
N ARG A 34 7.78 4.55 2.50
CA ARG A 34 6.88 5.52 3.13
C ARG A 34 6.40 6.52 2.09
N VAL A 35 5.10 6.66 1.96
CA VAL A 35 4.47 7.67 1.10
C VAL A 35 3.90 8.75 2.01
N LEU A 36 4.33 9.99 1.82
CA LEU A 36 3.75 11.15 2.49
C LEU A 36 2.41 11.49 1.84
N GLY A 37 1.54 12.11 2.61
CA GLY A 37 0.29 12.67 2.11
C GLY A 37 0.53 13.81 1.10
N LEU A 38 -0.52 14.27 0.48
CA LEU A 38 -0.46 15.37 -0.50
C LEU A 38 0.02 16.68 0.13
N ASP A 39 -0.07 16.81 1.45
CA ASP A 39 0.47 17.90 2.27
C ASP A 39 2.01 17.89 2.39
N GLY A 40 2.66 16.79 2.02
CA GLY A 40 4.11 16.62 2.13
C GLY A 40 4.66 16.52 3.56
N GLN A 41 3.80 16.45 4.58
CA GLN A 41 4.19 16.48 5.99
C GLN A 41 3.94 15.16 6.69
N ALA A 42 2.69 14.77 6.81
CA ALA A 42 2.28 13.56 7.49
C ALA A 42 2.31 12.35 6.54
N LYS A 43 2.38 11.13 7.10
CA LYS A 43 2.15 9.91 6.32
C LYS A 43 0.76 9.97 5.71
N MET A 44 0.63 9.54 4.44
CA MET A 44 -0.65 9.42 3.75
C MET A 44 -1.66 8.62 4.60
N SER A 45 -2.79 9.22 4.91
CA SER A 45 -3.81 8.64 5.80
C SER A 45 -5.21 9.11 5.43
N LYS A 46 -6.18 8.19 5.44
CA LYS A 46 -7.59 8.51 5.19
C LYS A 46 -8.16 9.49 6.25
N SER A 47 -7.76 9.33 7.51
CA SER A 47 -8.22 10.18 8.60
C SER A 47 -7.74 11.63 8.52
N LEU A 48 -6.64 11.88 7.79
CA LEU A 48 -6.10 13.22 7.57
C LEU A 48 -6.59 13.86 6.27
N GLY A 49 -7.33 13.13 5.44
CA GLY A 49 -7.83 13.63 4.15
C GLY A 49 -6.73 13.94 3.12
N ASN A 50 -5.47 13.57 3.39
CA ASN A 50 -4.31 13.86 2.56
C ASN A 50 -3.97 12.74 1.56
N THR A 51 -5.01 11.98 1.12
CA THR A 51 -4.85 10.76 0.30
C THR A 51 -5.49 10.89 -1.07
N ILE A 52 -4.95 10.13 -2.02
CA ILE A 52 -5.68 9.73 -3.22
C ILE A 52 -6.17 8.30 -3.00
N ALA A 53 -7.49 8.09 -3.12
CA ALA A 53 -8.07 6.76 -2.98
C ALA A 53 -7.96 5.97 -4.29
N LEU A 54 -7.88 4.64 -4.20
CA LEU A 54 -7.79 3.76 -5.38
C LEU A 54 -9.00 3.88 -6.32
N PHE A 55 -10.13 4.37 -5.78
CA PHE A 55 -11.40 4.51 -6.52
C PHE A 55 -11.74 5.96 -6.85
N ASP A 56 -10.84 6.90 -6.58
CA ASP A 56 -11.03 8.29 -7.00
C ASP A 56 -11.18 8.37 -8.53
N SER A 57 -12.10 9.20 -9.00
CA SER A 57 -12.24 9.45 -10.43
C SER A 57 -11.03 10.22 -10.99
N PRO A 58 -10.80 10.21 -12.31
CA PRO A 58 -9.74 11.01 -12.93
C PRO A 58 -9.77 12.48 -12.53
N GLU A 59 -10.96 13.06 -12.47
CA GLU A 59 -11.19 14.45 -12.07
C GLU A 59 -10.82 14.65 -10.62
N THR A 60 -11.25 13.74 -9.73
CA THR A 60 -10.93 13.79 -8.29
C THR A 60 -9.42 13.65 -8.05
N ILE A 61 -8.73 12.79 -8.80
CA ILE A 61 -7.27 12.64 -8.71
C ILE A 61 -6.59 13.96 -9.06
N TRP A 62 -7.02 14.61 -10.16
CA TRP A 62 -6.47 15.89 -10.58
C TRP A 62 -6.69 16.99 -9.55
N GLU A 63 -7.93 17.16 -9.07
CA GLU A 63 -8.28 18.19 -8.08
C GLU A 63 -7.50 18.01 -6.77
N LYS A 64 -7.22 16.78 -6.37
CA LYS A 64 -6.39 16.49 -5.20
C LYS A 64 -4.89 16.74 -5.44
N LEU A 65 -4.37 16.43 -6.63
CA LEU A 65 -2.97 16.65 -6.97
C LEU A 65 -2.63 18.12 -7.21
N LYS A 66 -3.55 18.89 -7.76
CA LYS A 66 -3.37 20.30 -8.08
C LYS A 66 -2.80 21.13 -6.91
N PRO A 67 -3.36 21.07 -5.69
CA PRO A 67 -2.82 21.77 -4.51
C PRO A 67 -1.68 21.03 -3.80
N ALA A 68 -1.30 19.80 -4.21
CA ALA A 68 -0.32 18.99 -3.49
C ALA A 68 1.02 19.72 -3.31
N ALA A 69 1.65 19.52 -2.14
CA ALA A 69 2.91 20.16 -1.79
C ALA A 69 4.05 19.74 -2.73
N THR A 70 4.81 20.72 -3.18
CA THR A 70 6.02 20.56 -4.02
C THR A 70 7.25 21.03 -3.26
N ASP A 71 8.33 21.30 -3.95
CA ASP A 71 9.52 21.92 -3.39
C ASP A 71 9.17 23.33 -2.88
N PRO A 72 9.31 23.60 -1.56
CA PRO A 72 8.97 24.90 -0.99
C PRO A 72 9.92 26.02 -1.43
N ALA A 73 11.14 25.71 -1.89
CA ALA A 73 12.08 26.70 -2.38
C ALA A 73 11.71 27.22 -3.78
N ARG A 74 10.86 26.50 -4.50
CA ARG A 74 10.41 26.91 -5.83
C ARG A 74 9.16 27.78 -5.74
N VAL A 75 9.35 29.10 -5.75
CA VAL A 75 8.29 30.10 -5.60
C VAL A 75 7.63 30.44 -6.94
N THR A 76 8.42 30.58 -8.00
CA THR A 76 7.92 30.92 -9.33
C THR A 76 8.14 29.81 -10.35
N ARG A 77 7.45 29.90 -11.49
CA ARG A 77 7.63 28.94 -12.60
C ARG A 77 9.06 28.95 -13.15
N LYS A 78 9.75 30.10 -13.08
CA LYS A 78 11.11 30.29 -13.62
C LYS A 78 12.20 29.78 -12.70
N ASP A 79 11.89 29.49 -11.43
CA ASP A 79 12.86 28.99 -10.49
C ASP A 79 13.15 27.51 -10.75
N PRO A 80 14.42 27.10 -10.77
CA PRO A 80 14.75 25.67 -10.77
C PRO A 80 14.25 25.01 -9.49
N GLY A 81 13.71 23.80 -9.61
CA GLY A 81 13.27 23.03 -8.45
C GLY A 81 14.23 21.91 -8.11
N ASN A 82 14.06 21.34 -6.91
CA ASN A 82 14.80 20.17 -6.46
C ASN A 82 13.85 18.95 -6.35
N PRO A 83 13.91 17.99 -7.29
CA PRO A 83 13.08 16.80 -7.22
C PRO A 83 13.39 15.92 -6.00
N ASP A 84 14.61 15.98 -5.43
CA ASP A 84 15.02 15.10 -4.34
C ASP A 84 14.31 15.41 -3.01
N ILE A 85 13.81 16.64 -2.85
CA ILE A 85 13.00 17.08 -1.69
C ILE A 85 11.52 17.27 -2.03
N CYS A 86 11.14 17.12 -3.30
CA CYS A 86 9.78 17.37 -3.77
C CYS A 86 8.87 16.17 -3.48
N ASN A 87 7.79 16.39 -2.69
CA ASN A 87 6.83 15.33 -2.39
C ASN A 87 6.13 14.77 -3.65
N VAL A 88 5.78 15.63 -4.60
CA VAL A 88 5.17 15.19 -5.87
C VAL A 88 6.13 14.29 -6.65
N PHE A 89 7.44 14.57 -6.64
CA PHE A 89 8.42 13.70 -7.30
C PHE A 89 8.55 12.35 -6.60
N THR A 90 8.46 12.31 -5.27
CA THR A 90 8.41 11.05 -4.51
C THR A 90 7.21 10.20 -4.92
N ILE A 91 6.04 10.83 -5.14
CA ILE A 91 4.85 10.11 -5.64
C ILE A 91 5.07 9.63 -7.08
N HIS A 92 5.71 10.43 -7.94
CA HIS A 92 6.09 10.01 -9.29
C HIS A 92 6.88 8.71 -9.32
N GLN A 93 7.81 8.50 -8.37
CA GLN A 93 8.61 7.28 -8.27
C GLN A 93 7.76 6.00 -8.10
N GLY A 94 6.53 6.14 -7.59
CA GLY A 94 5.60 5.01 -7.44
C GLY A 94 4.72 4.74 -8.67
N PHE A 95 4.57 5.71 -9.57
CA PHE A 95 3.58 5.64 -10.66
C PHE A 95 4.15 5.89 -12.05
N SER A 96 5.28 6.57 -12.17
CA SER A 96 5.81 6.98 -13.47
C SER A 96 6.92 6.04 -13.96
N PRO A 97 6.95 5.75 -15.28
CA PRO A 97 8.03 4.98 -15.89
C PRO A 97 9.39 5.66 -15.71
N PRO A 98 10.51 4.90 -15.74
CA PRO A 98 11.86 5.44 -15.52
C PRO A 98 12.23 6.62 -16.45
N ASP A 99 11.82 6.57 -17.71
CA ASP A 99 12.13 7.66 -18.66
C ASP A 99 11.29 8.91 -18.37
N THR A 100 10.05 8.76 -17.92
CA THR A 100 9.25 9.89 -17.43
C THR A 100 9.87 10.49 -16.18
N LEU A 101 10.42 9.69 -15.26
CA LEU A 101 11.11 10.20 -14.07
C LEU A 101 12.33 11.07 -14.44
N LYS A 102 13.14 10.60 -15.41
CA LYS A 102 14.29 11.38 -15.92
C LYS A 102 13.83 12.71 -16.54
N LEU A 103 12.80 12.67 -17.37
CA LEU A 103 12.23 13.84 -18.02
C LEU A 103 11.69 14.85 -17.01
N VAL A 104 10.91 14.38 -16.04
CA VAL A 104 10.35 15.21 -14.95
C VAL A 104 11.47 15.83 -14.13
N ALA A 105 12.50 15.06 -13.75
CA ALA A 105 13.61 15.56 -12.97
C ALA A 105 14.44 16.60 -13.73
N HIS A 106 14.69 16.38 -15.03
CA HIS A 106 15.39 17.34 -15.89
C HIS A 106 14.61 18.65 -15.97
N ASN A 107 13.32 18.60 -16.34
CA ASN A 107 12.50 19.81 -16.50
C ASN A 107 12.27 20.54 -15.16
N CYS A 108 12.26 19.83 -14.04
CA CYS A 108 12.22 20.43 -12.71
C CYS A 108 13.48 21.26 -12.44
N ARG A 109 14.67 20.67 -12.63
CA ARG A 109 15.97 21.31 -12.36
C ARG A 109 16.28 22.46 -13.31
N THR A 110 15.78 22.42 -14.53
CA THR A 110 16.00 23.46 -15.57
C THR A 110 14.90 24.50 -15.64
N ALA A 111 13.88 24.42 -14.79
CA ALA A 111 12.65 25.21 -14.89
C ALA A 111 11.93 25.10 -16.24
N GLY A 112 12.14 24.02 -17.00
CA GLY A 112 11.51 23.75 -18.27
C GLY A 112 9.99 23.56 -18.15
N TRP A 113 9.52 22.98 -17.03
CA TRP A 113 8.11 22.83 -16.69
C TRP A 113 7.74 23.58 -15.41
N GLY A 114 6.47 24.00 -15.32
CA GLY A 114 5.89 24.42 -14.05
C GLY A 114 5.49 23.21 -13.16
N CYS A 115 5.26 23.47 -11.88
CA CYS A 115 4.79 22.42 -10.98
C CYS A 115 3.43 21.81 -11.39
N LEU A 116 2.56 22.62 -12.03
CA LEU A 116 1.28 22.13 -12.55
C LEU A 116 1.45 21.19 -13.75
N ASP A 117 2.43 21.46 -14.63
CA ASP A 117 2.75 20.58 -15.76
C ASP A 117 3.23 19.22 -15.25
N CYS A 118 4.16 19.24 -14.27
CA CYS A 118 4.64 18.05 -13.59
C CYS A 118 3.50 17.25 -12.94
N LYS A 119 2.61 17.91 -12.20
CA LYS A 119 1.46 17.29 -11.54
C LYS A 119 0.48 16.68 -12.56
N ARG A 120 0.33 17.27 -13.75
CA ARG A 120 -0.51 16.73 -14.82
C ARG A 120 0.04 15.39 -15.30
N VAL A 121 1.34 15.32 -15.57
CA VAL A 121 2.00 14.06 -15.97
C VAL A 121 1.85 12.99 -14.87
N LEU A 122 1.95 13.37 -13.60
CA LEU A 122 1.69 12.45 -12.50
C LEU A 122 0.24 11.96 -12.50
N ALA A 123 -0.72 12.87 -12.64
CA ALA A 123 -2.14 12.52 -12.69
C ALA A 123 -2.43 11.51 -13.79
N ASP A 124 -1.92 11.74 -14.99
CA ASP A 124 -2.14 10.85 -16.14
C ASP A 124 -1.58 9.45 -15.89
N ASN A 125 -0.36 9.35 -15.34
CA ASN A 125 0.25 8.07 -14.97
C ASN A 125 -0.53 7.36 -13.83
N MET A 126 -0.99 8.09 -12.83
CA MET A 126 -1.83 7.54 -11.76
C MET A 126 -3.17 7.04 -12.28
N ILE A 127 -3.84 7.83 -13.13
CA ILE A 127 -5.11 7.45 -13.76
C ILE A 127 -4.93 6.17 -14.57
N ALA A 128 -3.89 6.08 -15.38
CA ALA A 128 -3.58 4.89 -16.16
C ALA A 128 -3.36 3.65 -15.28
N ALA A 129 -2.58 3.80 -14.20
CA ALA A 129 -2.29 2.71 -13.27
C ALA A 129 -3.52 2.26 -12.46
N LEU A 130 -4.40 3.19 -12.08
CA LEU A 130 -5.57 2.91 -11.23
C LEU A 130 -6.82 2.49 -12.03
N THR A 131 -6.90 2.81 -13.31
CA THR A 131 -8.07 2.47 -14.16
C THR A 131 -8.40 0.97 -14.15
N PRO A 132 -7.47 0.02 -14.38
CA PRO A 132 -7.81 -1.40 -14.38
C PRO A 132 -8.27 -1.89 -12.99
N ILE A 133 -7.77 -1.28 -11.92
CA ILE A 133 -8.19 -1.58 -10.54
C ILE A 133 -9.63 -1.12 -10.32
N ARG A 134 -9.96 0.11 -10.74
CA ARG A 134 -11.31 0.69 -10.65
C ARG A 134 -12.34 -0.14 -11.42
N GLU A 135 -12.03 -0.46 -12.67
CA GLU A 135 -12.92 -1.26 -13.51
C GLU A 135 -13.18 -2.64 -12.94
N ARG A 136 -12.14 -3.29 -12.38
CA ARG A 136 -12.31 -4.58 -11.71
C ARG A 136 -13.18 -4.46 -10.47
N ALA A 137 -13.00 -3.41 -9.68
CA ALA A 137 -13.82 -3.16 -8.50
C ALA A 137 -15.29 -2.92 -8.87
N GLN A 138 -15.55 -2.11 -9.90
CA GLN A 138 -16.91 -1.85 -10.38
C GLN A 138 -17.61 -3.14 -10.83
N ARG A 139 -16.91 -4.00 -11.57
CA ARG A 139 -17.44 -5.33 -11.95
C ARG A 139 -17.77 -6.19 -10.74
N LEU A 140 -16.90 -6.22 -9.73
CA LEU A 140 -17.16 -6.99 -8.52
C LEU A 140 -18.29 -6.40 -7.67
N GLN A 141 -18.42 -5.07 -7.62
CA GLN A 141 -19.54 -4.41 -6.93
C GLN A 141 -20.89 -4.73 -7.57
N ALA A 142 -20.92 -4.93 -8.89
CA ALA A 142 -22.14 -5.34 -9.60
C ALA A 142 -22.52 -6.82 -9.33
N GLU A 143 -21.60 -7.64 -8.79
CA GLU A 143 -21.79 -9.06 -8.53
C GLU A 143 -21.53 -9.42 -7.03
N PRO A 144 -22.35 -8.96 -6.06
CA PRO A 144 -22.06 -9.15 -4.63
C PRO A 144 -22.05 -10.63 -4.20
N ARG A 145 -22.82 -11.49 -4.86
CA ARG A 145 -22.79 -12.95 -4.61
C ARG A 145 -21.43 -13.54 -4.93
N LYS A 146 -20.84 -13.17 -6.08
CA LYS A 146 -19.51 -13.61 -6.50
C LYS A 146 -18.43 -13.20 -5.49
N VAL A 147 -18.51 -11.96 -4.94
CA VAL A 147 -17.62 -11.51 -3.88
C VAL A 147 -17.75 -12.38 -2.63
N THR A 148 -18.99 -12.68 -2.22
CA THR A 148 -19.25 -13.55 -1.06
C THR A 148 -18.67 -14.96 -1.27
N ASP A 149 -18.83 -15.53 -2.45
CA ASP A 149 -18.33 -16.88 -2.76
C ASP A 149 -16.80 -16.91 -2.80
N LEU A 150 -16.15 -15.88 -3.35
CA LEU A 150 -14.69 -15.71 -3.30
C LEU A 150 -14.19 -15.61 -1.86
N LEU A 151 -14.89 -14.85 -1.00
CA LEU A 151 -14.53 -14.72 0.41
C LEU A 151 -14.69 -16.06 1.15
N ARG A 152 -15.78 -16.80 0.91
CA ARG A 152 -16.01 -18.13 1.50
C ARG A 152 -14.93 -19.13 1.08
N ALA A 153 -14.59 -19.18 -0.21
CA ALA A 153 -13.54 -20.04 -0.73
C ALA A 153 -12.16 -19.67 -0.15
N GLY A 154 -11.84 -18.38 -0.07
CA GLY A 154 -10.63 -17.88 0.55
C GLY A 154 -10.55 -18.21 2.04
N ALA A 155 -11.64 -18.02 2.78
CA ALA A 155 -11.76 -18.35 4.19
C ALA A 155 -11.57 -19.86 4.45
N ALA A 156 -12.12 -20.72 3.59
CA ALA A 156 -11.93 -22.16 3.70
C ALA A 156 -10.45 -22.56 3.56
N LYS A 157 -9.75 -22.01 2.56
CA LYS A 157 -8.30 -22.23 2.35
C LYS A 157 -7.47 -21.74 3.54
N ALA A 158 -7.71 -20.52 3.98
CA ALA A 158 -7.00 -19.93 5.11
C ALA A 158 -7.25 -20.72 6.41
N ARG A 159 -8.48 -21.14 6.65
CA ARG A 159 -8.87 -21.93 7.82
C ARG A 159 -8.19 -23.30 7.85
N ALA A 160 -8.06 -23.98 6.71
CA ALA A 160 -7.36 -25.24 6.62
C ALA A 160 -5.88 -25.14 7.04
N ILE A 161 -5.19 -24.09 6.58
CA ILE A 161 -3.78 -23.80 6.95
C ILE A 161 -3.69 -23.43 8.43
N ALA A 162 -4.54 -22.50 8.88
CA ALA A 162 -4.54 -22.02 10.25
C ALA A 162 -4.85 -23.13 11.27
N ARG A 163 -5.83 -24.00 11.00
CA ARG A 163 -6.17 -25.14 11.87
C ARG A 163 -4.98 -26.07 12.07
N ARG A 164 -4.23 -26.40 11.00
CA ARG A 164 -3.05 -27.25 11.10
C ARG A 164 -1.99 -26.66 12.01
N THR A 165 -1.69 -25.38 11.83
CA THR A 165 -0.72 -24.65 12.68
C THR A 165 -1.21 -24.54 14.10
N MET A 166 -2.47 -24.15 14.32
CA MET A 166 -3.05 -23.96 15.65
C MET A 166 -3.20 -25.25 16.45
N SER A 167 -3.50 -26.39 15.82
CA SER A 167 -3.48 -27.68 16.49
C SER A 167 -2.10 -27.98 17.06
N GLN A 168 -1.03 -27.81 16.28
CA GLN A 168 0.33 -27.97 16.76
C GLN A 168 0.69 -27.02 17.92
N VAL A 169 0.30 -25.76 17.80
CA VAL A 169 0.54 -24.75 18.85
C VAL A 169 -0.18 -25.11 20.14
N ARG A 170 -1.48 -25.41 20.08
CA ARG A 170 -2.29 -25.75 21.28
C ARG A 170 -1.79 -27.00 21.99
N ARG A 171 -1.49 -28.06 21.24
CA ARG A 171 -0.96 -29.32 21.79
C ARG A 171 0.34 -29.07 22.58
N ARG A 172 1.27 -28.28 22.04
CA ARG A 172 2.54 -27.99 22.71
C ARG A 172 2.42 -27.08 23.91
N MET A 173 1.41 -26.23 23.92
CA MET A 173 1.11 -25.38 25.08
C MET A 173 0.30 -26.13 26.16
N GLY A 174 -0.06 -27.39 25.94
CA GLY A 174 -0.83 -28.19 26.88
C GLY A 174 -2.32 -27.87 26.92
N PHE A 175 -2.86 -27.20 25.91
CA PHE A 175 -4.31 -27.02 25.80
C PHE A 175 -4.98 -28.34 25.41
N LEU A 176 -6.08 -28.64 26.05
CA LEU A 176 -6.95 -29.76 25.64
C LEU A 176 -7.45 -29.49 24.20
N GLU A 177 -7.36 -30.50 23.35
CA GLU A 177 -8.04 -30.44 22.04
C GLU A 177 -9.54 -30.49 22.35
N GLY A 178 -10.21 -29.37 22.18
CA GLY A 178 -11.67 -29.32 22.26
C GLY A 178 -12.24 -30.26 21.21
N ALA A 179 -13.22 -31.09 21.58
CA ALA A 179 -14.00 -31.86 20.63
C ALA A 179 -14.42 -30.88 19.51
N GLU A 180 -14.11 -31.24 18.25
CA GLU A 180 -14.50 -30.40 17.11
C GLU A 180 -16.04 -30.28 17.18
N GLY A 181 -16.53 -29.10 17.55
CA GLY A 181 -17.95 -28.80 17.52
C GLY A 181 -18.41 -28.96 16.08
N GLY A 182 -19.09 -30.05 15.80
CA GLY A 182 -19.92 -30.24 14.65
C GLY A 182 -20.99 -29.15 14.68
N GLY A 183 -20.71 -28.05 14.03
CA GLY A 183 -21.65 -26.94 13.80
C GLY A 183 -22.15 -27.04 12.38
N ALA A 184 -23.42 -27.26 12.29
CA ALA A 184 -24.25 -27.32 11.10
C ALA A 184 -24.11 -26.12 10.16
#